data_8f7675bac54d9c0dc2cc782a6c30ad5f
#
_entry.id   8f7675bac54d9c0dc2cc782a6c30ad5f
#
_cell.length_a   1.000
_cell.length_b   1.000
_cell.length_c   1.000
_cell.angle_alpha   90.00
_cell.angle_beta   90.00
_cell.angle_gamma   90.00
#
_symmetry.space_group_name_H-M   'P 1'
#
loop_
_entity.id
_entity.type
_entity.pdbx_description
1 polymer ?
#
loop_
_entity_poly.entity_id
_entity_poly.type
_entity_poly.pdbx_seq_one_letter_code
_entity_poly.pdbx_strand_id
1 'polypeptide(L)'
;MARSWLRARSDEAERMDDAAQGEAAFRSALRDLEFLNRISFGYRPTLRWLDRLVARTGVRSLSVLDVGAGGGDMLRRIDHWGRARGVAVALTGLDRSPAAAAAARAAGTPGAWITADLFDLPGDARYDVIVSALFTHHLPDADLVRFLRWMERHARHGWMINDLHRHAMPWIGLWLGTRLMRLDPMVVHDSTISVARAFTRRDWRRLTAEAGTPARIAWQLPFRWAICTEGKA
;
A
#
# COMPACT_ATOMS: atom_id res chain seq x y z
N MET A 1 8.97 -21.56 20.77
CA MET A 1 8.74 -22.00 19.39
C MET A 1 8.30 -20.90 18.42
N ALA A 2 7.82 -19.72 18.84
CA ALA A 2 7.27 -18.66 17.96
C ALA A 2 8.28 -17.85 17.10
N ARG A 3 9.58 -18.12 17.16
CA ARG A 3 10.61 -17.32 16.47
C ARG A 3 11.14 -17.89 15.15
N SER A 4 10.82 -19.13 14.77
CA SER A 4 11.43 -19.74 13.58
C SER A 4 10.68 -19.42 12.27
N TRP A 5 9.39 -19.32 12.32
CA TRP A 5 8.52 -19.15 11.13
C TRP A 5 8.46 -17.72 10.56
N LEU A 6 8.87 -16.68 11.34
CA LEU A 6 9.04 -15.31 10.82
C LEU A 6 10.48 -14.98 10.39
N ARG A 7 11.41 -15.96 10.38
CA ARG A 7 12.81 -15.73 9.95
C ARG A 7 12.89 -15.47 8.43
N ALA A 8 12.10 -16.17 7.65
CA ALA A 8 11.95 -15.96 6.23
C ALA A 8 10.56 -15.36 5.92
N ARG A 9 10.39 -14.80 4.74
CA ARG A 9 9.08 -14.42 4.24
C ARG A 9 8.27 -15.68 3.96
N SER A 10 6.96 -15.63 4.27
CA SER A 10 6.01 -16.66 3.82
C SER A 10 5.74 -16.50 2.33
N ASP A 11 5.54 -17.60 1.64
CA ASP A 11 5.05 -17.70 0.26
C ASP A 11 3.57 -18.12 0.20
N GLU A 12 2.94 -18.29 1.37
CA GLU A 12 1.52 -18.64 1.48
C GLU A 12 0.65 -17.57 0.84
N ALA A 13 -0.24 -17.97 -0.08
CA ALA A 13 -1.15 -17.06 -0.76
C ALA A 13 -2.25 -16.54 0.19
N GLU A 14 -2.65 -15.29 0.02
CA GLU A 14 -3.80 -14.72 0.71
C GLU A 14 -5.09 -15.10 -0.03
N ARG A 15 -6.15 -15.33 0.72
CA ARG A 15 -7.46 -15.70 0.14
C ARG A 15 -8.03 -14.58 -0.73
N MET A 16 -7.75 -13.33 -0.39
CA MET A 16 -8.22 -12.22 -1.19
C MET A 16 -7.52 -12.10 -2.55
N ASP A 17 -6.41 -12.81 -2.76
CA ASP A 17 -5.75 -12.92 -4.07
C ASP A 17 -6.47 -13.92 -5.01
N ASP A 18 -7.37 -14.75 -4.47
CA ASP A 18 -8.12 -15.77 -5.21
C ASP A 18 -9.43 -15.19 -5.75
N ALA A 19 -9.51 -15.06 -7.07
CA ALA A 19 -10.72 -14.59 -7.76
C ALA A 19 -11.98 -15.46 -7.50
N ALA A 20 -11.82 -16.72 -7.05
CA ALA A 20 -12.93 -17.60 -6.73
C ALA A 20 -13.71 -17.21 -5.47
N GLN A 21 -13.18 -16.31 -4.63
CA GLN A 21 -13.84 -15.87 -3.39
C GLN A 21 -15.12 -15.05 -3.62
N GLY A 22 -15.33 -14.54 -4.81
CA GLY A 22 -16.51 -13.78 -5.20
C GLY A 22 -16.48 -12.31 -4.75
N GLU A 23 -17.16 -11.45 -5.50
CA GLU A 23 -17.12 -10.00 -5.28
C GLU A 23 -17.69 -9.54 -3.93
N ALA A 24 -18.71 -10.25 -3.40
CA ALA A 24 -19.35 -9.87 -2.13
C ALA A 24 -18.41 -10.07 -0.95
N ALA A 25 -17.72 -11.22 -0.90
CA ALA A 25 -16.71 -11.52 0.12
C ALA A 25 -15.53 -10.54 0.02
N PHE A 26 -15.03 -10.29 -1.18
CA PHE A 26 -13.96 -9.33 -1.43
C PHE A 26 -14.33 -7.91 -0.95
N ARG A 27 -15.53 -7.42 -1.26
CA ARG A 27 -16.02 -6.13 -0.77
C ARG A 27 -16.16 -6.08 0.74
N SER A 28 -16.59 -7.17 1.37
CA SER A 28 -16.66 -7.27 2.83
C SER A 28 -15.27 -7.16 3.45
N ALA A 29 -14.30 -7.90 2.93
CA ALA A 29 -12.91 -7.85 3.38
C ALA A 29 -12.31 -6.45 3.23
N LEU A 30 -12.54 -5.77 2.10
CA LEU A 30 -12.05 -4.39 1.89
C LEU A 30 -12.59 -3.40 2.92
N ARG A 31 -13.87 -3.53 3.35
CA ARG A 31 -14.43 -2.67 4.41
C ARG A 31 -13.74 -2.88 5.75
N ASP A 32 -13.47 -4.12 6.10
CA ASP A 32 -12.79 -4.46 7.35
C ASP A 32 -11.32 -4.03 7.32
N LEU A 33 -10.64 -4.14 6.16
CA LEU A 33 -9.28 -3.62 5.96
C LEU A 33 -9.25 -2.09 6.09
N GLU A 34 -10.22 -1.37 5.51
CA GLU A 34 -10.35 0.08 5.71
C GLU A 34 -10.54 0.44 7.19
N PHE A 35 -11.39 -0.31 7.90
CA PHE A 35 -11.59 -0.15 9.35
C PHE A 35 -10.28 -0.37 10.11
N LEU A 36 -9.55 -1.46 9.84
CA LEU A 36 -8.24 -1.74 10.45
C LEU A 36 -7.22 -0.65 10.15
N ASN A 37 -7.15 -0.18 8.91
CA ASN A 37 -6.27 0.93 8.51
C ASN A 37 -6.59 2.21 9.29
N ARG A 38 -7.87 2.49 9.51
CA ARG A 38 -8.31 3.66 10.27
C ARG A 38 -7.87 3.60 11.73
N ILE A 39 -8.14 2.49 12.42
CA ILE A 39 -7.83 2.36 13.86
C ILE A 39 -6.33 2.19 14.12
N SER A 40 -5.58 1.62 13.16
CA SER A 40 -4.12 1.44 13.24
C SER A 40 -3.32 2.63 12.69
N PHE A 41 -3.95 3.78 12.43
CA PHE A 41 -3.31 4.96 11.86
C PHE A 41 -2.60 4.70 10.52
N GLY A 42 -3.08 3.73 9.76
CA GLY A 42 -2.45 3.23 8.53
C GLY A 42 -2.22 4.26 7.45
N TYR A 43 -3.02 5.33 7.40
CA TYR A 43 -2.88 6.40 6.40
C TYR A 43 -1.83 7.46 6.76
N ARG A 44 -1.52 7.62 8.06
CA ARG A 44 -0.64 8.71 8.55
C ARG A 44 0.73 8.77 7.89
N PRO A 45 1.46 7.64 7.66
CA PRO A 45 2.77 7.70 7.03
C PRO A 45 2.74 8.36 5.65
N THR A 46 1.78 7.97 4.81
CA THR A 46 1.60 8.49 3.45
C THR A 46 1.21 9.97 3.48
N LEU A 47 0.22 10.34 4.29
CA LEU A 47 -0.24 11.74 4.36
C LEU A 47 0.83 12.68 4.91
N ARG A 48 1.62 12.25 5.91
CA ARG A 48 2.76 13.03 6.43
C ARG A 48 3.89 13.16 5.40
N TRP A 49 4.08 12.14 4.55
CA TRP A 49 5.04 12.23 3.46
C TRP A 49 4.58 13.26 2.42
N LEU A 50 3.30 13.27 2.04
CA LEU A 50 2.71 14.29 1.16
C LEU A 50 2.84 15.71 1.76
N ASP A 51 2.58 15.89 3.07
CA ASP A 51 2.80 17.17 3.75
C ASP A 51 4.25 17.67 3.57
N ARG A 52 5.24 16.79 3.78
CA ARG A 52 6.66 17.16 3.61
C ARG A 52 7.02 17.45 2.15
N LEU A 53 6.46 16.67 1.21
CA LEU A 53 6.68 16.88 -0.21
C LEU A 53 6.17 18.27 -0.63
N VAL A 54 4.92 18.59 -0.32
CA VAL A 54 4.32 19.89 -0.66
C VAL A 54 5.04 21.04 0.03
N ALA A 55 5.41 20.91 1.30
CA ALA A 55 6.16 21.94 2.02
C ALA A 55 7.53 22.25 1.39
N ARG A 56 8.19 21.23 0.82
CA ARG A 56 9.50 21.37 0.18
C ARG A 56 9.40 21.90 -1.26
N THR A 57 8.44 21.40 -2.03
CA THR A 57 8.33 21.74 -3.46
C THR A 57 7.46 22.95 -3.76
N GLY A 58 6.59 23.33 -2.83
CA GLY A 58 5.63 24.43 -3.03
C GLY A 58 4.51 24.11 -4.02
N VAL A 59 4.41 22.88 -4.52
CA VAL A 59 3.39 22.50 -5.51
C VAL A 59 1.97 22.64 -4.95
N ARG A 60 1.04 23.05 -5.81
CA ARG A 60 -0.39 23.23 -5.49
C ARG A 60 -1.30 22.29 -6.26
N SER A 61 -0.73 21.46 -7.11
CA SER A 61 -1.45 20.37 -7.80
C SER A 61 -0.56 19.15 -7.90
N LEU A 62 -1.17 17.96 -7.78
CA LEU A 62 -0.49 16.67 -7.87
C LEU A 62 -1.35 15.66 -8.64
N SER A 63 -0.74 15.00 -9.61
CA SER A 63 -1.27 13.73 -10.13
C SER A 63 -0.75 12.59 -9.26
N VAL A 64 -1.66 11.78 -8.74
CA VAL A 64 -1.36 10.70 -7.79
C VAL A 64 -1.78 9.36 -8.37
N LEU A 65 -0.86 8.41 -8.43
CA LEU A 65 -1.18 7.00 -8.69
C LEU A 65 -1.08 6.21 -7.38
N ASP A 66 -2.13 5.46 -7.05
CA ASP A 66 -2.13 4.46 -5.98
C ASP A 66 -2.07 3.06 -6.58
N VAL A 67 -0.99 2.32 -6.30
CA VAL A 67 -0.76 0.98 -6.85
C VAL A 67 -1.16 -0.08 -5.83
N GLY A 68 -2.03 -1.01 -6.24
CA GLY A 68 -2.73 -1.92 -5.36
C GLY A 68 -3.81 -1.17 -4.57
N ALA A 69 -4.60 -0.35 -5.26
CA ALA A 69 -5.51 0.61 -4.65
C ALA A 69 -6.71 -0.03 -3.91
N GLY A 70 -7.01 -1.32 -4.15
CA GLY A 70 -8.09 -2.02 -3.49
C GLY A 70 -9.42 -1.26 -3.56
N GLY A 71 -10.07 -1.00 -2.42
CA GLY A 71 -11.31 -0.22 -2.32
C GLY A 71 -11.12 1.30 -2.40
N GLY A 72 -9.91 1.80 -2.65
CA GLY A 72 -9.59 3.23 -2.80
C GLY A 72 -9.64 4.04 -1.50
N ASP A 73 -9.54 3.40 -0.36
CA ASP A 73 -9.55 4.06 0.95
C ASP A 73 -8.41 5.08 1.09
N MET A 74 -7.21 4.75 0.61
CA MET A 74 -6.08 5.69 0.58
C MET A 74 -6.38 6.89 -0.34
N LEU A 75 -6.96 6.68 -1.51
CA LEU A 75 -7.32 7.77 -2.43
C LEU A 75 -8.36 8.71 -1.81
N ARG A 76 -9.37 8.19 -1.11
CA ARG A 76 -10.33 9.02 -0.36
C ARG A 76 -9.63 9.87 0.71
N ARG A 77 -8.62 9.32 1.39
CA ARG A 77 -7.82 10.07 2.38
C ARG A 77 -6.94 11.13 1.74
N ILE A 78 -6.37 10.86 0.56
CA ILE A 78 -5.57 11.84 -0.19
C ILE A 78 -6.46 12.96 -0.72
N ASP A 79 -7.67 12.66 -1.22
CA ASP A 79 -8.64 13.68 -1.65
C ASP A 79 -8.99 14.63 -0.50
N HIS A 80 -9.35 14.06 0.66
CA HIS A 80 -9.64 14.86 1.84
C HIS A 80 -8.44 15.70 2.30
N TRP A 81 -7.24 15.12 2.28
CA TRP A 81 -5.99 15.81 2.60
C TRP A 81 -5.73 16.98 1.63
N GLY A 82 -5.90 16.75 0.32
CA GLY A 82 -5.72 17.79 -0.70
C GLY A 82 -6.64 18.98 -0.47
N ARG A 83 -7.92 18.72 -0.24
CA ARG A 83 -8.91 19.77 0.09
C ARG A 83 -8.52 20.54 1.35
N ALA A 84 -8.09 19.84 2.41
CA ALA A 84 -7.70 20.47 3.68
C ALA A 84 -6.41 21.29 3.57
N ARG A 85 -5.54 21.02 2.59
CA ARG A 85 -4.27 21.71 2.35
C ARG A 85 -4.32 22.73 1.21
N GLY A 86 -5.44 22.86 0.49
CA GLY A 86 -5.54 23.68 -0.70
C GLY A 86 -4.65 23.18 -1.85
N VAL A 87 -4.47 21.86 -1.95
CA VAL A 87 -3.73 21.17 -3.02
C VAL A 87 -4.72 20.44 -3.90
N ALA A 88 -4.76 20.78 -5.19
CA ALA A 88 -5.56 20.04 -6.17
C ALA A 88 -4.95 18.66 -6.40
N VAL A 89 -5.76 17.60 -6.38
CA VAL A 89 -5.27 16.23 -6.60
C VAL A 89 -6.04 15.57 -7.74
N ALA A 90 -5.30 15.10 -8.76
CA ALA A 90 -5.81 14.23 -9.81
C ALA A 90 -5.47 12.78 -9.42
N LEU A 91 -6.49 12.01 -9.01
CA LEU A 91 -6.32 10.68 -8.44
C LEU A 91 -6.51 9.58 -9.47
N THR A 92 -5.63 8.58 -9.43
CA THR A 92 -5.75 7.36 -10.23
C THR A 92 -5.50 6.15 -9.33
N GLY A 93 -6.45 5.22 -9.29
CA GLY A 93 -6.28 3.91 -8.65
C GLY A 93 -5.89 2.86 -9.69
N LEU A 94 -4.88 2.06 -9.40
CA LEU A 94 -4.48 0.90 -10.18
C LEU A 94 -4.63 -0.35 -9.34
N ASP A 95 -5.40 -1.31 -9.83
CA ASP A 95 -5.53 -2.63 -9.22
C ASP A 95 -5.77 -3.67 -10.31
N ARG A 96 -5.25 -4.88 -10.15
CA ARG A 96 -5.48 -5.97 -11.10
C ARG A 96 -6.89 -6.56 -11.00
N SER A 97 -7.55 -6.39 -9.85
CA SER A 97 -8.88 -6.93 -9.59
C SER A 97 -9.98 -6.01 -10.11
N PRO A 98 -10.84 -6.47 -11.03
CA PRO A 98 -12.03 -5.71 -11.44
C PRO A 98 -12.98 -5.44 -10.24
N ALA A 99 -13.01 -6.33 -9.25
CA ALA A 99 -13.81 -6.18 -8.05
C ALA A 99 -13.33 -5.00 -7.17
N ALA A 100 -12.02 -4.69 -7.17
CA ALA A 100 -11.47 -3.52 -6.50
C ALA A 100 -12.02 -2.21 -7.08
N ALA A 101 -12.00 -2.06 -8.41
CA ALA A 101 -12.56 -0.90 -9.09
C ALA A 101 -14.07 -0.75 -8.84
N ALA A 102 -14.81 -1.87 -8.82
CA ALA A 102 -16.25 -1.87 -8.50
C ALA A 102 -16.51 -1.46 -7.04
N ALA A 103 -15.72 -1.98 -6.09
CA ALA A 103 -15.81 -1.62 -4.67
C ALA A 103 -15.51 -0.13 -4.45
N ALA A 104 -14.47 0.38 -5.09
CA ALA A 104 -14.09 1.79 -5.00
C ALA A 104 -15.17 2.73 -5.54
N ARG A 105 -15.76 2.40 -6.69
CA ARG A 105 -16.91 3.17 -7.23
C ARG A 105 -18.09 3.14 -6.28
N ALA A 106 -18.42 1.96 -5.73
CA ALA A 106 -19.51 1.83 -4.76
C ALA A 106 -19.26 2.62 -3.47
N ALA A 107 -18.00 2.79 -3.06
CA ALA A 107 -17.59 3.61 -1.92
C ALA A 107 -17.48 5.12 -2.24
N GLY A 108 -17.80 5.54 -3.47
CA GLY A 108 -17.71 6.94 -3.89
C GLY A 108 -16.28 7.47 -3.96
N THR A 109 -15.28 6.59 -4.23
CA THR A 109 -13.89 7.00 -4.35
C THR A 109 -13.70 7.87 -5.59
N PRO A 110 -13.17 9.10 -5.45
CA PRO A 110 -12.95 9.99 -6.59
C PRO A 110 -11.74 9.52 -7.42
N GLY A 111 -11.71 9.92 -8.70
CA GLY A 111 -10.59 9.71 -9.61
C GLY A 111 -10.82 8.66 -10.66
N ALA A 112 -9.78 8.45 -11.48
CA ALA A 112 -9.77 7.44 -12.53
C ALA A 112 -9.35 6.07 -11.98
N TRP A 113 -9.78 4.99 -12.67
CA TRP A 113 -9.45 3.62 -12.30
C TRP A 113 -8.89 2.87 -13.49
N ILE A 114 -7.77 2.20 -13.26
CA ILE A 114 -7.11 1.32 -14.22
C ILE A 114 -7.16 -0.10 -13.65
N THR A 115 -7.79 -1.02 -14.39
CA THR A 115 -7.78 -2.45 -14.06
C THR A 115 -6.75 -3.13 -14.95
N ALA A 116 -5.54 -3.33 -14.42
CA ALA A 116 -4.42 -3.91 -15.14
C ALA A 116 -3.34 -4.40 -14.16
N ASP A 117 -2.41 -5.22 -14.64
CA ASP A 117 -1.14 -5.40 -13.95
C ASP A 117 -0.31 -4.10 -14.06
N LEU A 118 0.39 -3.76 -12.99
CA LEU A 118 1.20 -2.54 -12.95
C LEU A 118 2.30 -2.51 -14.03
N PHE A 119 2.77 -3.69 -14.43
CA PHE A 119 3.83 -3.83 -15.43
C PHE A 119 3.35 -3.75 -16.87
N ASP A 120 2.02 -3.72 -17.06
CA ASP A 120 1.38 -3.54 -18.37
C ASP A 120 1.04 -2.06 -18.66
N LEU A 121 1.32 -1.17 -17.70
CA LEU A 121 1.11 0.26 -17.91
C LEU A 121 2.06 0.80 -18.99
N PRO A 122 1.61 1.79 -19.80
CA PRO A 122 2.45 2.42 -20.81
C PRO A 122 3.77 2.92 -20.21
N GLY A 123 4.87 2.68 -20.93
CA GLY A 123 6.22 3.04 -20.48
C GLY A 123 6.47 4.54 -20.33
N ASP A 124 5.62 5.37 -20.93
CA ASP A 124 5.64 6.84 -20.87
C ASP A 124 4.70 7.43 -19.80
N ALA A 125 3.88 6.59 -19.14
CA ALA A 125 3.02 7.05 -18.05
C ALA A 125 3.83 7.77 -16.97
N ARG A 126 3.40 8.96 -16.56
CA ARG A 126 4.07 9.77 -15.53
C ARG A 126 3.05 10.33 -14.55
N TYR A 127 3.40 10.26 -13.28
CA TYR A 127 2.63 10.84 -12.18
C TYR A 127 3.53 11.72 -11.34
N ASP A 128 2.97 12.75 -10.72
CA ASP A 128 3.77 13.59 -9.82
C ASP A 128 4.21 12.79 -8.61
N VAL A 129 3.30 11.99 -8.07
CA VAL A 129 3.62 11.05 -6.98
C VAL A 129 2.99 9.67 -7.21
N ILE A 130 3.70 8.64 -6.79
CA ILE A 130 3.20 7.27 -6.77
C ILE A 130 3.17 6.79 -5.32
N VAL A 131 2.03 6.28 -4.87
CA VAL A 131 1.88 5.68 -3.56
C VAL A 131 1.48 4.22 -3.67
N SER A 132 1.80 3.44 -2.67
CA SER A 132 1.36 2.05 -2.55
C SER A 132 1.25 1.69 -1.07
N ALA A 133 0.11 1.16 -0.66
CA ALA A 133 -0.13 0.79 0.72
C ALA A 133 -0.63 -0.65 0.83
N LEU A 134 0.01 -1.46 1.69
CA LEU A 134 -0.37 -2.85 1.92
C LEU A 134 -0.42 -3.70 0.64
N PHE A 135 0.50 -3.47 -0.27
CA PHE A 135 0.56 -4.16 -1.55
C PHE A 135 1.87 -4.91 -1.76
N THR A 136 3.00 -4.34 -1.34
CA THR A 136 4.31 -4.87 -1.72
C THR A 136 4.62 -6.24 -1.12
N HIS A 137 3.98 -6.61 -0.02
CA HIS A 137 4.13 -7.94 0.56
C HIS A 137 3.52 -9.07 -0.32
N HIS A 138 2.66 -8.73 -1.30
CA HIS A 138 2.20 -9.68 -2.30
C HIS A 138 3.25 -10.00 -3.37
N LEU A 139 4.27 -9.13 -3.53
CA LEU A 139 5.27 -9.28 -4.58
C LEU A 139 6.42 -10.20 -4.16
N PRO A 140 6.87 -11.12 -5.03
CA PRO A 140 8.19 -11.74 -4.90
C PRO A 140 9.31 -10.69 -4.90
N ASP A 141 10.46 -11.03 -4.35
CA ASP A 141 11.59 -10.09 -4.24
C ASP A 141 12.01 -9.49 -5.59
N ALA A 142 12.06 -10.32 -6.64
CA ALA A 142 12.42 -9.87 -7.99
C ALA A 142 11.42 -8.84 -8.55
N ASP A 143 10.10 -9.08 -8.35
CA ASP A 143 9.05 -8.17 -8.79
C ASP A 143 9.03 -6.89 -7.95
N LEU A 144 9.35 -6.97 -6.67
CA LEU A 144 9.51 -5.77 -5.85
C LEU A 144 10.69 -4.91 -6.32
N VAL A 145 11.83 -5.51 -6.66
CA VAL A 145 12.97 -4.78 -7.26
C VAL A 145 12.56 -4.12 -8.58
N ARG A 146 11.82 -4.83 -9.44
CA ARG A 146 11.27 -4.28 -10.69
C ARG A 146 10.30 -3.13 -10.42
N PHE A 147 9.42 -3.27 -9.41
CA PHE A 147 8.46 -2.25 -9.00
C PHE A 147 9.15 -0.99 -8.46
N LEU A 148 10.18 -1.12 -7.62
CA LEU A 148 10.97 0.02 -7.13
C LEU A 148 11.60 0.81 -8.29
N ARG A 149 12.22 0.11 -9.25
CA ARG A 149 12.77 0.72 -10.47
C ARG A 149 11.69 1.39 -11.32
N TRP A 150 10.52 0.78 -11.39
CA TRP A 150 9.38 1.33 -12.13
C TRP A 150 8.90 2.62 -11.47
N MET A 151 8.64 2.63 -10.16
CA MET A 151 8.24 3.84 -9.43
C MET A 151 9.26 4.97 -9.58
N GLU A 152 10.57 4.66 -9.50
CA GLU A 152 11.64 5.65 -9.65
C GLU A 152 11.64 6.32 -11.02
N ARG A 153 11.29 5.58 -12.07
CA ARG A 153 11.20 6.12 -13.44
C ARG A 153 9.92 6.92 -13.69
N HIS A 154 8.81 6.54 -13.07
CA HIS A 154 7.48 7.05 -13.41
C HIS A 154 6.99 8.16 -12.45
N ALA A 155 7.61 8.31 -11.29
CA ALA A 155 7.31 9.39 -10.35
C ALA A 155 8.17 10.63 -10.65
N ARG A 156 7.52 11.81 -10.80
CA ARG A 156 8.21 13.08 -11.03
C ARG A 156 8.80 13.64 -9.75
N HIS A 157 7.99 13.71 -8.69
CA HIS A 157 8.40 14.28 -7.40
C HIS A 157 8.81 13.22 -6.38
N GLY A 158 8.34 11.99 -6.53
CA GLY A 158 8.74 10.90 -5.66
C GLY A 158 7.65 9.84 -5.47
N TRP A 159 8.00 8.83 -4.70
CA TRP A 159 7.11 7.72 -4.39
C TRP A 159 7.18 7.32 -2.92
N MET A 160 6.13 6.65 -2.46
CA MET A 160 5.98 6.21 -1.08
C MET A 160 5.35 4.82 -1.01
N ILE A 161 6.02 3.89 -0.35
CA ILE A 161 5.47 2.59 0.06
C ILE A 161 5.20 2.63 1.56
N ASN A 162 4.01 2.18 1.95
CA ASN A 162 3.58 2.06 3.33
C ASN A 162 3.09 0.63 3.58
N ASP A 163 3.95 -0.20 4.13
CA ASP A 163 3.65 -1.64 4.26
C ASP A 163 3.95 -2.18 5.66
N LEU A 164 3.51 -3.39 5.92
CA LEU A 164 3.62 -4.07 7.21
C LEU A 164 5.08 -4.39 7.57
N HIS A 165 5.31 -4.53 8.86
CA HIS A 165 6.57 -5.00 9.40
C HIS A 165 6.44 -6.46 9.80
N ARG A 166 7.25 -7.36 9.21
CA ARG A 166 7.35 -8.76 9.61
C ARG A 166 7.92 -8.88 11.02
N HIS A 167 7.03 -9.00 11.99
CA HIS A 167 7.39 -9.10 13.40
C HIS A 167 6.31 -9.86 14.17
N ALA A 168 6.69 -10.54 15.26
CA ALA A 168 5.77 -11.35 16.06
C ALA A 168 4.64 -10.53 16.72
N MET A 169 4.95 -9.30 17.16
CA MET A 169 3.93 -8.48 17.84
C MET A 169 2.74 -8.10 16.94
N PRO A 170 2.91 -7.53 15.72
CA PRO A 170 1.77 -7.26 14.84
C PRO A 170 1.06 -8.55 14.42
N TRP A 171 1.79 -9.66 14.25
CA TRP A 171 1.17 -10.95 13.96
C TRP A 171 0.22 -11.38 15.08
N ILE A 172 0.68 -11.39 16.34
CA ILE A 172 -0.14 -11.73 17.51
C ILE A 172 -1.30 -10.73 17.66
N GLY A 173 -1.00 -9.44 17.51
CA GLY A 173 -1.99 -8.37 17.62
C GLY A 173 -3.12 -8.50 16.60
N LEU A 174 -2.80 -8.80 15.34
CA LEU A 174 -3.80 -9.03 14.30
C LEU A 174 -4.52 -10.37 14.51
N TRP A 175 -3.77 -11.44 14.84
CA TRP A 175 -4.38 -12.75 15.13
C TRP A 175 -5.44 -12.67 16.22
N LEU A 176 -5.19 -11.93 17.31
CA LEU A 176 -6.13 -11.76 18.41
C LEU A 176 -7.19 -10.70 18.07
N GLY A 177 -6.77 -9.54 17.57
CA GLY A 177 -7.64 -8.39 17.36
C GLY A 177 -8.73 -8.65 16.32
N THR A 178 -8.38 -9.26 15.18
CA THR A 178 -9.37 -9.56 14.12
C THR A 178 -10.43 -10.55 14.58
N ARG A 179 -10.06 -11.51 15.42
CA ARG A 179 -10.98 -12.49 16.02
C ARG A 179 -11.89 -11.86 17.08
N LEU A 180 -11.33 -11.05 17.97
CA LEU A 180 -12.11 -10.34 19.00
C LEU A 180 -13.10 -9.34 18.39
N MET A 181 -12.70 -8.66 17.32
CA MET A 181 -13.58 -7.74 16.58
C MET A 181 -14.56 -8.46 15.64
N ARG A 182 -14.47 -9.78 15.51
CA ARG A 182 -15.33 -10.61 14.65
C ARG A 182 -15.35 -10.11 13.20
N LEU A 183 -14.17 -9.78 12.68
CA LEU A 183 -14.02 -9.33 11.30
C LEU A 183 -14.30 -10.47 10.31
N ASP A 184 -14.40 -10.11 9.03
CA ASP A 184 -14.61 -11.05 7.94
C ASP A 184 -13.61 -12.22 8.01
N PRO A 185 -14.04 -13.49 7.83
CA PRO A 185 -13.16 -14.65 7.90
C PRO A 185 -11.94 -14.57 6.96
N MET A 186 -12.06 -13.92 5.81
CA MET A 186 -10.96 -13.66 4.90
C MET A 186 -9.91 -12.75 5.57
N VAL A 187 -10.33 -11.64 6.19
CA VAL A 187 -9.44 -10.72 6.90
C VAL A 187 -8.79 -11.40 8.11
N VAL A 188 -9.55 -12.22 8.86
CA VAL A 188 -9.02 -13.01 9.99
C VAL A 188 -7.90 -13.95 9.54
N HIS A 189 -8.07 -14.59 8.38
CA HIS A 189 -7.05 -15.49 7.80
C HIS A 189 -5.87 -14.69 7.25
N ASP A 190 -6.12 -13.72 6.37
CA ASP A 190 -5.10 -13.07 5.57
C ASP A 190 -4.22 -12.11 6.40
N SER A 191 -4.77 -11.48 7.46
CA SER A 191 -4.03 -10.51 8.26
C SER A 191 -2.72 -11.05 8.86
N THR A 192 -2.70 -12.34 9.23
CA THR A 192 -1.49 -12.98 9.77
C THR A 192 -0.52 -13.42 8.68
N ILE A 193 -1.04 -13.82 7.52
CA ILE A 193 -0.26 -14.16 6.32
C ILE A 193 0.42 -12.91 5.79
N SER A 194 -0.30 -11.79 5.66
CA SER A 194 0.25 -10.50 5.23
C SER A 194 1.45 -10.08 6.09
N VAL A 195 1.36 -10.23 7.43
CA VAL A 195 2.51 -9.96 8.32
C VAL A 195 3.67 -10.93 8.06
N ALA A 196 3.38 -12.21 7.83
CA ALA A 196 4.43 -13.20 7.57
C ALA A 196 5.10 -13.01 6.20
N ARG A 197 4.37 -12.47 5.21
CA ARG A 197 4.86 -12.07 3.88
C ARG A 197 5.59 -10.74 3.88
N ALA A 198 5.36 -9.88 4.87
CA ALA A 198 5.93 -8.55 4.96
C ALA A 198 7.47 -8.55 5.10
N PHE A 199 8.05 -7.39 5.12
CA PHE A 199 9.49 -7.19 5.08
C PHE A 199 10.04 -6.74 6.44
N THR A 200 11.30 -7.07 6.70
CA THR A 200 12.11 -6.48 7.76
C THR A 200 12.90 -5.28 7.23
N ARG A 201 13.51 -4.51 8.13
CA ARG A 201 14.42 -3.42 7.74
C ARG A 201 15.60 -3.92 6.90
N ARG A 202 16.07 -5.14 7.18
CA ARG A 202 17.17 -5.76 6.44
C ARG A 202 16.75 -6.08 5.01
N ASP A 203 15.53 -6.61 4.84
CA ASP A 203 14.97 -6.91 3.51
C ASP A 203 14.84 -5.62 2.70
N TRP A 204 14.26 -4.56 3.26
CA TRP A 204 14.12 -3.28 2.58
C TRP A 204 15.46 -2.69 2.15
N ARG A 205 16.48 -2.74 3.04
CA ARG A 205 17.82 -2.26 2.68
C ARG A 205 18.42 -3.03 1.52
N ARG A 206 18.29 -4.35 1.52
CA ARG A 206 18.78 -5.22 0.45
C ARG A 206 18.07 -4.90 -0.87
N LEU A 207 16.73 -4.88 -0.86
CA LEU A 207 15.92 -4.73 -2.07
C LEU A 207 16.04 -3.32 -2.69
N THR A 208 16.11 -2.26 -1.87
CA THR A 208 16.34 -0.90 -2.39
C THR A 208 17.75 -0.75 -2.96
N ALA A 209 18.75 -1.39 -2.35
CA ALA A 209 20.13 -1.40 -2.90
C ALA A 209 20.20 -2.18 -4.22
N GLU A 210 19.58 -3.35 -4.31
CA GLU A 210 19.48 -4.14 -5.52
C GLU A 210 18.73 -3.42 -6.64
N ALA A 211 17.70 -2.67 -6.29
CA ALA A 211 16.97 -1.82 -7.24
C ALA A 211 17.79 -0.62 -7.73
N GLY A 212 18.86 -0.25 -7.02
CA GLY A 212 19.59 0.99 -7.28
C GLY A 212 18.76 2.26 -7.00
N THR A 213 17.74 2.16 -6.13
CA THR A 213 16.84 3.26 -5.80
C THR A 213 17.10 3.71 -4.36
N PRO A 214 17.82 4.83 -4.15
CA PRO A 214 18.06 5.36 -2.81
C PRO A 214 16.73 5.79 -2.19
N ALA A 215 16.38 5.19 -1.07
CA ALA A 215 15.13 5.45 -0.37
C ALA A 215 15.35 5.59 1.14
N ARG A 216 14.59 6.46 1.76
CA ARG A 216 14.49 6.54 3.21
C ARG A 216 13.62 5.40 3.72
N ILE A 217 14.15 4.61 4.65
CA ILE A 217 13.45 3.50 5.30
C ILE A 217 13.19 3.90 6.76
N ALA A 218 11.94 4.16 7.09
CA ALA A 218 11.54 4.60 8.43
C ALA A 218 10.47 3.69 9.03
N TRP A 219 10.68 3.29 10.28
CA TRP A 219 9.66 2.58 11.03
C TRP A 219 8.54 3.53 11.47
N GLN A 220 7.30 3.07 11.39
CA GLN A 220 6.11 3.81 11.74
C GLN A 220 5.26 3.02 12.74
N LEU A 221 4.68 3.73 13.69
CA LEU A 221 3.71 3.16 14.64
C LEU A 221 2.35 2.92 13.93
N PRO A 222 1.67 1.81 14.20
CA PRO A 222 2.14 0.57 14.83
C PRO A 222 2.68 -0.41 13.76
N PHE A 223 3.94 -0.78 13.87
CA PHE A 223 4.57 -1.85 13.08
C PHE A 223 4.39 -1.77 11.56
N ARG A 224 4.68 -0.59 10.98
CA ARG A 224 4.74 -0.38 9.53
C ARG A 224 6.11 0.13 9.11
N TRP A 225 6.44 -0.11 7.86
CA TRP A 225 7.56 0.51 7.18
C TRP A 225 7.04 1.58 6.22
N ALA A 226 7.68 2.73 6.28
CA ALA A 226 7.58 3.80 5.30
C ALA A 226 8.86 3.82 4.48
N ILE A 227 8.77 3.48 3.21
CA ILE A 227 9.89 3.53 2.26
C ILE A 227 9.54 4.60 1.24
N CYS A 228 10.36 5.64 1.14
CA CYS A 228 10.04 6.75 0.25
C CYS A 228 11.31 7.41 -0.30
N THR A 229 11.16 8.06 -1.43
CA THR A 229 12.13 9.02 -1.91
C THR A 229 11.89 10.38 -1.24
N GLU A 230 12.94 11.18 -1.09
CA GLU A 230 12.80 12.54 -0.54
C GLU A 230 12.38 13.57 -1.61
N GLY A 231 12.04 13.07 -2.80
CA GLY A 231 11.62 13.84 -3.97
C GLY A 231 12.81 14.27 -4.82
N LYS A 232 12.60 14.24 -6.11
CA LYS A 232 13.50 14.89 -7.07
C LYS A 232 13.22 16.39 -6.98
N ALA A 233 14.28 17.18 -6.82
CA ALA A 233 14.20 18.64 -6.87
C ALA A 233 13.77 19.09 -8.28
#